data_72e1ee7f504b10fe2647fe3b54bb45b1
#
_entry.id   72e1ee7f504b10fe2647fe3b54bb45b1
#
_cell.length_a   1.000
_cell.length_b   1.000
_cell.length_c   1.000
_cell.angle_alpha   90.00
_cell.angle_beta   90.00
_cell.angle_gamma   90.00
#
_symmetry.space_group_name_H-M   'P 1'
#
loop_
_entity.id
_entity.type
_entity.pdbx_description
1 polymer ?
#
loop_
_entity_poly.entity_id
_entity_poly.type
_entity_poly.pdbx_seq_one_letter_code
_entity_poly.pdbx_strand_id
1 'polypeptide(L)'
;MFGPRNRIITIANQKGGVGKTTTAINLATALAAIGERVLIVDLDPQGNASTGLGIQRRDRHLSSYELMMGTHSIGQIAQSTAVPNLSIVPSTMDLLGIEMEISREPDRVFRLRKALGSPEALAYSYVLVDCPPSFNLLTMNAMAAAHSVLVPLQCEFFALEGLSQLLETVDQVRRTVNPSLDIQGIVLTMFDSRNNLAQQVVSDVRTHLGDKVYHTLIPRNVRVSEAPSYGKPAILYDLKCAGSQAYLQLASEVIQRERQRRAA
;
A
#
# COMPACT_ATOMS: atom_id res chain seq x y z
N MET A 1 -10.63 -27.19 1.14
CA MET A 1 -11.16 -25.84 1.45
C MET A 1 -9.97 -24.95 1.73
N PHE A 2 -9.66 -24.03 0.85
CA PHE A 2 -8.60 -23.06 1.09
C PHE A 2 -9.09 -22.07 2.15
N GLY A 3 -8.30 -21.84 3.21
CA GLY A 3 -8.61 -20.91 4.28
C GLY A 3 -8.83 -19.46 3.77
N PRO A 4 -9.26 -18.52 4.63
CA PRO A 4 -9.69 -17.20 4.21
C PRO A 4 -8.63 -16.53 3.32
N ARG A 5 -9.04 -16.14 2.11
CA ARG A 5 -8.17 -15.57 1.06
C ARG A 5 -7.71 -14.14 1.36
N ASN A 6 -8.13 -13.56 2.48
CA ASN A 6 -7.84 -12.17 2.81
C ASN A 6 -6.35 -11.98 3.09
N ARG A 7 -5.69 -11.11 2.31
CA ARG A 7 -4.30 -10.74 2.49
C ARG A 7 -4.18 -9.23 2.70
N ILE A 8 -3.77 -8.82 3.88
CA ILE A 8 -3.57 -7.41 4.24
C ILE A 8 -2.10 -7.07 4.02
N ILE A 9 -1.82 -6.12 3.12
CA ILE A 9 -0.48 -5.65 2.76
C ILE A 9 -0.42 -4.14 3.03
N THR A 10 0.47 -3.73 3.91
CA THR A 10 0.74 -2.31 4.14
C THR A 10 1.80 -1.82 3.17
N ILE A 11 1.58 -0.69 2.52
CA ILE A 11 2.54 -0.04 1.63
C ILE A 11 3.16 1.12 2.38
N ALA A 12 4.41 0.94 2.82
CA ALA A 12 5.07 1.88 3.71
C ALA A 12 6.51 2.19 3.28
N ASN A 13 6.89 3.44 3.47
CA ASN A 13 8.25 3.94 3.46
C ASN A 13 8.24 5.31 4.13
N GLN A 14 9.22 5.60 4.99
CA GLN A 14 9.32 6.87 5.71
C GLN A 14 9.62 8.04 4.77
N LYS A 15 10.25 7.77 3.62
CA LYS A 15 10.57 8.80 2.65
C LYS A 15 9.33 9.20 1.83
N GLY A 16 9.13 10.52 1.71
CA GLY A 16 8.11 11.08 0.81
C GLY A 16 8.50 10.88 -0.66
N GLY A 17 7.50 10.80 -1.54
CA GLY A 17 7.72 10.80 -2.98
C GLY A 17 8.25 9.50 -3.61
N VAL A 18 8.46 8.41 -2.85
CA VAL A 18 8.99 7.13 -3.36
C VAL A 18 7.97 6.28 -4.14
N GLY A 19 6.74 6.76 -4.30
CA GLY A 19 5.68 6.07 -5.06
C GLY A 19 4.80 5.13 -4.23
N LYS A 20 4.63 5.35 -2.91
CA LYS A 20 3.72 4.56 -2.05
C LYS A 20 2.31 4.53 -2.61
N THR A 21 1.66 5.68 -2.66
CA THR A 21 0.29 5.86 -3.16
C THR A 21 0.14 5.39 -4.61
N THR A 22 1.11 5.71 -5.46
CA THR A 22 1.14 5.25 -6.85
C THR A 22 1.17 3.73 -6.93
N THR A 23 1.97 3.08 -6.07
CA THR A 23 2.04 1.61 -5.99
C THR A 23 0.74 1.03 -5.44
N ALA A 24 0.15 1.64 -4.39
CA ALA A 24 -1.13 1.20 -3.84
C ALA A 24 -2.23 1.18 -4.90
N ILE A 25 -2.41 2.29 -5.62
CA ILE A 25 -3.44 2.44 -6.66
C ILE A 25 -3.23 1.43 -7.80
N ASN A 26 -2.02 1.39 -8.37
CA ASN A 26 -1.80 0.62 -9.59
C ASN A 26 -1.65 -0.89 -9.33
N LEU A 27 -1.06 -1.29 -8.20
CA LEU A 27 -1.05 -2.70 -7.78
C LEU A 27 -2.47 -3.20 -7.48
N ALA A 28 -3.29 -2.41 -6.74
CA ALA A 28 -4.68 -2.76 -6.49
C ALA A 28 -5.48 -2.90 -7.79
N THR A 29 -5.30 -1.97 -8.72
CA THR A 29 -5.93 -2.02 -10.04
C THR A 29 -5.51 -3.27 -10.82
N ALA A 30 -4.23 -3.61 -10.82
CA ALA A 30 -3.72 -4.80 -11.49
C ALA A 30 -4.25 -6.10 -10.88
N LEU A 31 -4.34 -6.18 -9.54
CA LEU A 31 -4.94 -7.32 -8.85
C LEU A 31 -6.45 -7.44 -9.15
N ALA A 32 -7.17 -6.32 -9.19
CA ALA A 32 -8.59 -6.30 -9.52
C ALA A 32 -8.87 -6.70 -10.98
N ALA A 33 -7.98 -6.32 -11.91
CA ALA A 33 -8.08 -6.65 -13.33
C ALA A 33 -7.99 -8.16 -13.62
N ILE A 34 -7.36 -8.93 -12.75
CA ILE A 34 -7.29 -10.40 -12.85
C ILE A 34 -8.38 -11.12 -12.03
N GLY A 35 -9.38 -10.37 -11.53
CA GLY A 35 -10.57 -10.91 -10.87
C GLY A 35 -10.50 -10.97 -9.35
N GLU A 36 -9.43 -10.49 -8.70
CA GLU A 36 -9.36 -10.42 -7.25
C GLU A 36 -10.26 -9.28 -6.72
N ARG A 37 -10.91 -9.50 -5.58
CA ARG A 37 -11.65 -8.44 -4.87
C ARG A 37 -10.68 -7.68 -3.99
N VAL A 38 -10.47 -6.40 -4.28
CA VAL A 38 -9.45 -5.58 -3.64
C VAL A 38 -10.07 -4.39 -2.92
N LEU A 39 -9.59 -4.14 -1.69
CA LEU A 39 -9.87 -2.94 -0.94
C LEU A 39 -8.58 -2.13 -0.76
N ILE A 40 -8.63 -0.84 -1.06
CA ILE A 40 -7.61 0.11 -0.58
C ILE A 40 -8.14 0.77 0.70
N VAL A 41 -7.29 0.88 1.71
CA VAL A 41 -7.51 1.75 2.87
C VAL A 41 -6.52 2.89 2.78
N ASP A 42 -7.01 4.09 2.48
CA ASP A 42 -6.20 5.30 2.42
C ASP A 42 -6.03 5.85 3.84
N LEU A 43 -4.82 5.75 4.41
CA LEU A 43 -4.47 6.27 5.73
C LEU A 43 -3.62 7.55 5.66
N ASP A 44 -3.33 8.06 4.46
CA ASP A 44 -2.66 9.34 4.34
C ASP A 44 -3.70 10.47 4.47
N PRO A 45 -3.61 11.39 5.44
CA PRO A 45 -4.53 12.51 5.58
C PRO A 45 -4.65 13.37 4.32
N GLN A 46 -3.63 13.36 3.45
CA GLN A 46 -3.69 14.07 2.17
C GLN A 46 -4.73 13.47 1.20
N GLY A 47 -5.11 12.20 1.37
CA GLY A 47 -6.11 11.52 0.57
C GLY A 47 -5.72 11.36 -0.90
N ASN A 48 -4.43 11.12 -1.16
CA ASN A 48 -3.90 11.02 -2.53
C ASN A 48 -4.36 9.74 -3.22
N ALA A 49 -4.51 8.62 -2.52
CA ALA A 49 -5.07 7.39 -3.09
C ALA A 49 -6.53 7.58 -3.45
N SER A 50 -7.30 8.24 -2.59
CA SER A 50 -8.70 8.58 -2.83
C SER A 50 -8.86 9.45 -4.09
N THR A 51 -8.07 10.52 -4.19
CA THR A 51 -8.08 11.42 -5.37
C THR A 51 -7.68 10.67 -6.65
N GLY A 52 -6.62 9.86 -6.57
CA GLY A 52 -6.10 9.12 -7.73
C GLY A 52 -7.04 8.03 -8.24
N LEU A 53 -8.02 7.61 -7.44
CA LEU A 53 -9.11 6.69 -7.84
C LEU A 53 -10.42 7.43 -8.17
N GLY A 54 -10.39 8.77 -8.26
CA GLY A 54 -11.53 9.56 -8.67
C GLY A 54 -12.52 9.93 -7.58
N ILE A 55 -12.26 9.57 -6.31
CA ILE A 55 -13.10 9.96 -5.18
C ILE A 55 -12.77 11.41 -4.80
N GLN A 56 -13.65 12.32 -5.13
CA GLN A 56 -13.44 13.75 -4.87
C GLN A 56 -13.62 14.07 -3.38
N ARG A 57 -12.99 15.13 -2.90
CA ARG A 57 -13.08 15.53 -1.47
C ARG A 57 -14.51 15.72 -0.98
N ARG A 58 -15.38 16.29 -1.80
CA ARG A 58 -16.80 16.52 -1.47
C ARG A 58 -17.62 15.22 -1.33
N ASP A 59 -17.12 14.10 -1.85
CA ASP A 59 -17.81 12.80 -1.84
C ASP A 59 -17.30 11.88 -0.71
N ARG A 60 -16.37 12.36 0.12
CA ARG A 60 -15.77 11.62 1.24
C ARG A 60 -16.50 11.94 2.55
N HIS A 61 -17.81 11.63 2.62
CA HIS A 61 -18.63 11.90 3.82
C HIS A 61 -18.25 11.00 5.01
N LEU A 62 -17.83 9.77 4.73
CA LEU A 62 -17.24 8.83 5.66
C LEU A 62 -15.86 8.44 5.15
N SER A 63 -14.91 8.24 6.04
CA SER A 63 -13.51 8.07 5.70
C SER A 63 -12.79 7.06 6.61
N SER A 64 -11.52 6.88 6.41
CA SER A 64 -10.67 6.11 7.30
C SER A 64 -10.59 6.71 8.72
N TYR A 65 -10.97 7.96 8.93
CA TYR A 65 -11.13 8.54 10.26
C TYR A 65 -12.24 7.82 11.05
N GLU A 66 -13.46 7.70 10.50
CA GLU A 66 -14.57 7.00 11.14
C GLU A 66 -14.26 5.50 11.35
N LEU A 67 -13.51 4.90 10.43
CA LEU A 67 -13.03 3.53 10.56
C LEU A 67 -12.11 3.37 11.78
N MET A 68 -11.16 4.29 11.94
CA MET A 68 -10.19 4.29 13.04
C MET A 68 -10.84 4.65 14.37
N MET A 69 -11.84 5.53 14.37
CA MET A 69 -12.65 5.84 15.55
C MET A 69 -13.58 4.67 15.94
N GLY A 70 -13.84 3.73 15.02
CA GLY A 70 -14.72 2.60 15.24
C GLY A 70 -16.21 2.97 15.25
N THR A 71 -16.57 4.11 14.68
CA THR A 71 -17.96 4.61 14.62
C THR A 71 -18.75 4.03 13.46
N HIS A 72 -18.06 3.61 12.37
CA HIS A 72 -18.68 3.03 11.18
C HIS A 72 -17.92 1.80 10.70
N SER A 73 -18.62 0.86 10.07
CA SER A 73 -18.04 -0.36 9.50
C SER A 73 -17.46 -0.10 8.11
N ILE A 74 -16.59 -1.01 7.65
CA ILE A 74 -16.05 -0.98 6.28
C ILE A 74 -17.18 -0.99 5.24
N GLY A 75 -18.25 -1.75 5.48
CA GLY A 75 -19.39 -1.81 4.57
C GLY A 75 -20.14 -0.48 4.41
N GLN A 76 -20.09 0.39 5.43
CA GLN A 76 -20.69 1.72 5.38
C GLN A 76 -19.78 2.76 4.73
N ILE A 77 -18.45 2.60 4.85
CA ILE A 77 -17.45 3.59 4.41
C ILE A 77 -16.93 3.29 3.01
N ALA A 78 -16.71 2.01 2.68
CA ALA A 78 -16.06 1.64 1.44
C ALA A 78 -16.87 2.07 0.22
N GLN A 79 -16.21 2.77 -0.70
CA GLN A 79 -16.78 3.26 -1.95
C GLN A 79 -16.24 2.43 -3.13
N SER A 80 -17.12 2.13 -4.08
CA SER A 80 -16.72 1.52 -5.35
C SER A 80 -15.95 2.54 -6.20
N THR A 81 -14.96 2.05 -6.93
CA THR A 81 -14.20 2.88 -7.87
C THR A 81 -14.63 2.63 -9.32
N ALA A 82 -14.04 3.37 -10.26
CA ALA A 82 -14.22 3.10 -11.70
C ALA A 82 -13.57 1.78 -12.15
N VAL A 83 -12.77 1.14 -11.30
CA VAL A 83 -12.15 -0.17 -11.56
C VAL A 83 -13.06 -1.26 -11.01
N PRO A 84 -13.57 -2.20 -11.83
CA PRO A 84 -14.32 -3.34 -11.33
C PRO A 84 -13.53 -4.13 -10.27
N ASN A 85 -14.22 -4.63 -9.23
CA ASN A 85 -13.64 -5.36 -8.10
C ASN A 85 -12.69 -4.55 -7.20
N LEU A 86 -12.54 -3.25 -7.38
CA LEU A 86 -11.74 -2.38 -6.54
C LEU A 86 -12.63 -1.39 -5.78
N SER A 87 -12.56 -1.45 -4.46
CA SER A 87 -13.18 -0.48 -3.54
C SER A 87 -12.10 0.28 -2.77
N ILE A 88 -12.48 1.42 -2.20
CA ILE A 88 -11.61 2.23 -1.35
C ILE A 88 -12.35 2.72 -0.10
N VAL A 89 -11.69 2.66 1.05
CA VAL A 89 -11.99 3.48 2.23
C VAL A 89 -11.23 4.78 2.03
N PRO A 90 -11.91 5.90 1.73
CA PRO A 90 -11.23 7.16 1.42
C PRO A 90 -10.68 7.82 2.67
N SER A 91 -9.76 8.77 2.49
CA SER A 91 -9.15 9.55 3.56
C SER A 91 -9.57 11.01 3.52
N THR A 92 -9.63 11.63 4.73
CA THR A 92 -9.82 13.07 4.93
C THR A 92 -8.75 13.65 5.85
N MET A 93 -8.69 14.97 5.91
CA MET A 93 -7.75 15.68 6.81
C MET A 93 -8.06 15.46 8.29
N ASP A 94 -9.25 14.95 8.64
CA ASP A 94 -9.64 14.65 10.02
C ASP A 94 -8.72 13.63 10.67
N LEU A 95 -8.09 12.74 9.86
CA LEU A 95 -7.05 11.82 10.34
C LEU A 95 -5.86 12.49 11.05
N LEU A 96 -5.61 13.78 10.81
CA LEU A 96 -4.55 14.50 11.53
C LEU A 96 -4.84 14.62 13.03
N GLY A 97 -6.11 14.68 13.41
CA GLY A 97 -6.54 14.79 14.81
C GLY A 97 -6.52 13.48 15.57
N ILE A 98 -6.54 12.35 14.87
CA ILE A 98 -6.80 11.04 15.46
C ILE A 98 -5.80 10.66 16.56
N GLU A 99 -4.53 11.02 16.40
CA GLU A 99 -3.49 10.69 17.38
C GLU A 99 -3.74 11.35 18.73
N MET A 100 -4.25 12.57 18.73
CA MET A 100 -4.64 13.28 19.96
C MET A 100 -5.92 12.69 20.57
N GLU A 101 -6.91 12.40 19.73
CA GLU A 101 -8.23 11.95 20.15
C GLU A 101 -8.20 10.59 20.84
N ILE A 102 -7.42 9.64 20.28
CA ILE A 102 -7.32 8.28 20.85
C ILE A 102 -6.03 8.07 21.67
N SER A 103 -5.31 9.14 22.03
CA SER A 103 -4.03 9.05 22.74
C SER A 103 -4.08 8.25 24.04
N ARG A 104 -5.19 8.30 24.75
CA ARG A 104 -5.40 7.62 26.04
C ARG A 104 -6.02 6.23 25.91
N GLU A 105 -6.42 5.84 24.71
CA GLU A 105 -7.06 4.54 24.47
C GLU A 105 -6.03 3.42 24.50
N PRO A 106 -6.25 2.36 25.28
CA PRO A 106 -5.28 1.25 25.40
C PRO A 106 -5.12 0.47 24.10
N ASP A 107 -6.14 0.44 23.24
CA ASP A 107 -6.17 -0.27 21.97
C ASP A 107 -5.84 0.63 20.76
N ARG A 108 -5.34 1.86 20.98
CA ARG A 108 -5.08 2.85 19.93
C ARG A 108 -4.25 2.35 18.74
N VAL A 109 -3.35 1.40 18.97
CA VAL A 109 -2.50 0.82 17.91
C VAL A 109 -3.16 -0.34 17.17
N PHE A 110 -4.32 -0.82 17.63
CA PHE A 110 -5.04 -1.96 17.07
C PHE A 110 -6.38 -1.62 16.42
N ARG A 111 -6.72 -0.34 16.29
CA ARG A 111 -8.00 0.12 15.74
C ARG A 111 -8.23 -0.40 14.32
N LEU A 112 -7.24 -0.25 13.43
CA LEU A 112 -7.32 -0.78 12.07
C LEU A 112 -7.38 -2.31 12.05
N ARG A 113 -6.61 -2.99 12.89
CA ARG A 113 -6.64 -4.45 12.99
C ARG A 113 -8.03 -4.96 13.38
N LYS A 114 -8.69 -4.29 14.32
CA LYS A 114 -10.06 -4.61 14.74
C LYS A 114 -11.05 -4.42 13.58
N ALA A 115 -10.95 -3.31 12.87
CA ALA A 115 -11.81 -3.01 11.73
C ALA A 115 -11.62 -4.01 10.58
N LEU A 116 -10.37 -4.37 10.24
CA LEU A 116 -10.04 -5.32 9.18
C LEU A 116 -10.29 -6.80 9.56
N GLY A 117 -10.60 -7.08 10.82
CA GLY A 117 -11.10 -8.38 11.27
C GLY A 117 -12.60 -8.60 11.03
N SER A 118 -13.32 -7.61 10.52
CA SER A 118 -14.77 -7.70 10.28
C SER A 118 -15.09 -8.61 9.08
N PRO A 119 -16.31 -9.22 9.04
CA PRO A 119 -16.75 -10.04 7.92
C PRO A 119 -16.73 -9.31 6.58
N GLU A 120 -17.00 -8.00 6.57
CA GLU A 120 -16.97 -7.17 5.37
C GLU A 120 -15.55 -7.06 4.80
N ALA A 121 -14.53 -6.89 5.67
CA ALA A 121 -13.13 -6.88 5.25
C ALA A 121 -12.67 -8.24 4.73
N LEU A 122 -13.10 -9.32 5.38
CA LEU A 122 -12.77 -10.70 4.99
C LEU A 122 -13.35 -11.09 3.63
N ALA A 123 -14.33 -10.35 3.11
CA ALA A 123 -14.88 -10.55 1.77
C ALA A 123 -13.92 -10.12 0.65
N TYR A 124 -12.88 -9.34 0.95
CA TYR A 124 -11.84 -8.96 -0.02
C TYR A 124 -10.71 -9.98 -0.02
N SER A 125 -10.19 -10.30 -1.22
CA SER A 125 -9.00 -11.17 -1.36
C SER A 125 -7.73 -10.45 -0.92
N TYR A 126 -7.64 -9.15 -1.22
CA TYR A 126 -6.53 -8.29 -0.86
C TYR A 126 -7.04 -7.00 -0.22
N VAL A 127 -6.36 -6.57 0.84
CA VAL A 127 -6.49 -5.23 1.42
C VAL A 127 -5.13 -4.57 1.34
N LEU A 128 -5.04 -3.46 0.60
CA LEU A 128 -3.83 -2.66 0.51
C LEU A 128 -4.00 -1.40 1.36
N VAL A 129 -3.09 -1.17 2.30
CA VAL A 129 -3.13 0.01 3.17
C VAL A 129 -2.07 1.00 2.71
N ASP A 130 -2.51 2.16 2.20
CA ASP A 130 -1.62 3.26 1.80
C ASP A 130 -1.28 4.13 3.02
N CYS A 131 0.00 4.26 3.35
CA CYS A 131 0.48 4.95 4.53
C CYS A 131 1.07 6.32 4.24
N PRO A 132 0.93 7.28 5.18
CA PRO A 132 1.64 8.56 5.11
C PRO A 132 3.17 8.37 5.16
N PRO A 133 3.96 9.39 4.75
CA PRO A 133 5.42 9.35 4.75
C PRO A 133 6.01 9.61 6.16
N SER A 134 5.42 9.04 7.19
CA SER A 134 5.84 9.21 8.57
C SER A 134 5.59 7.94 9.36
N PHE A 135 6.41 7.69 10.36
CA PHE A 135 6.19 6.61 11.31
C PHE A 135 5.43 7.16 12.53
N ASN A 136 4.13 7.29 12.38
CA ASN A 136 3.19 7.78 13.39
C ASN A 136 2.17 6.70 13.78
N LEU A 137 1.16 7.07 14.56
CA LEU A 137 0.10 6.16 14.99
C LEU A 137 -0.65 5.51 13.82
N LEU A 138 -0.84 6.20 12.69
CA LEU A 138 -1.51 5.65 11.50
C LEU A 138 -0.68 4.53 10.88
N THR A 139 0.61 4.76 10.66
CA THR A 139 1.52 3.74 10.13
C THR A 139 1.69 2.57 11.10
N MET A 140 1.69 2.83 12.42
CA MET A 140 1.71 1.77 13.43
C MET A 140 0.45 0.91 13.35
N ASN A 141 -0.73 1.50 13.20
CA ASN A 141 -1.99 0.77 13.01
C ASN A 141 -1.98 -0.07 11.73
N ALA A 142 -1.46 0.49 10.62
CA ALA A 142 -1.32 -0.23 9.37
C ALA A 142 -0.45 -1.49 9.54
N MET A 143 0.72 -1.36 10.16
CA MET A 143 1.63 -2.48 10.41
C MET A 143 1.08 -3.47 11.45
N ALA A 144 0.34 -3.00 12.46
CA ALA A 144 -0.32 -3.85 13.43
C ALA A 144 -1.40 -4.73 12.80
N ALA A 145 -2.09 -4.23 11.78
CA ALA A 145 -3.15 -4.94 11.07
C ALA A 145 -2.64 -5.84 9.94
N ALA A 146 -1.44 -5.56 9.39
CA ALA A 146 -0.95 -6.20 8.19
C ALA A 146 -0.39 -7.60 8.41
N HIS A 147 -0.47 -8.43 7.38
CA HIS A 147 0.29 -9.67 7.28
C HIS A 147 1.72 -9.40 6.78
N SER A 148 1.88 -8.36 5.96
CA SER A 148 3.20 -7.99 5.42
C SER A 148 3.28 -6.53 4.96
N VAL A 149 4.53 -6.06 4.82
CA VAL A 149 4.86 -4.72 4.33
C VAL A 149 5.46 -4.82 2.93
N LEU A 150 4.85 -4.15 1.96
CA LEU A 150 5.44 -3.87 0.64
C LEU A 150 6.16 -2.53 0.70
N VAL A 151 7.41 -2.51 0.28
CA VAL A 151 8.29 -1.34 0.38
C VAL A 151 8.61 -0.77 -1.01
N PRO A 152 7.94 0.29 -1.46
CA PRO A 152 8.40 1.04 -2.63
C PRO A 152 9.68 1.79 -2.28
N LEU A 153 10.72 1.60 -3.11
CA LEU A 153 12.03 2.19 -2.93
C LEU A 153 12.48 2.89 -4.21
N GLN A 154 12.67 4.19 -4.16
CA GLN A 154 13.17 4.93 -5.31
C GLN A 154 14.64 4.63 -5.56
N CYS A 155 15.03 4.43 -6.84
CA CYS A 155 16.42 4.15 -7.24
C CYS A 155 17.28 5.44 -7.18
N GLU A 156 17.71 5.83 -5.98
CA GLU A 156 18.53 7.03 -5.72
C GLU A 156 19.54 6.78 -4.60
N PHE A 157 20.49 7.72 -4.42
CA PHE A 157 21.68 7.55 -3.57
C PHE A 157 21.38 7.11 -2.14
N PHE A 158 20.38 7.70 -1.48
CA PHE A 158 20.03 7.37 -0.09
C PHE A 158 19.04 6.19 0.05
N ALA A 159 18.86 5.38 -1.00
CA ALA A 159 17.88 4.30 -0.98
C ALA A 159 18.16 3.26 0.12
N LEU A 160 19.41 2.81 0.25
CA LEU A 160 19.80 1.79 1.22
C LEU A 160 19.69 2.28 2.67
N GLU A 161 20.04 3.53 2.95
CA GLU A 161 19.93 4.12 4.29
C GLU A 161 18.48 4.16 4.76
N GLY A 162 17.58 4.72 3.93
CA GLY A 162 16.16 4.77 4.25
C GLY A 162 15.52 3.39 4.36
N LEU A 163 16.02 2.42 3.60
CA LEU A 163 15.57 1.02 3.69
C LEU A 163 15.99 0.37 4.99
N SER A 164 17.23 0.57 5.45
CA SER A 164 17.71 0.04 6.73
C SER A 164 16.87 0.54 7.90
N GLN A 165 16.58 1.84 7.95
CA GLN A 165 15.71 2.45 8.97
C GLN A 165 14.29 1.85 8.97
N LEU A 166 13.72 1.58 7.78
CA LEU A 166 12.42 0.94 7.67
C LEU A 166 12.46 -0.51 8.17
N LEU A 167 13.49 -1.29 7.84
CA LEU A 167 13.63 -2.67 8.30
C LEU A 167 13.77 -2.75 9.82
N GLU A 168 14.53 -1.86 10.44
CA GLU A 168 14.60 -1.72 11.90
C GLU A 168 13.23 -1.42 12.51
N THR A 169 12.46 -0.53 11.88
CA THR A 169 11.10 -0.22 12.30
C THR A 169 10.18 -1.44 12.22
N VAL A 170 10.23 -2.20 11.13
CA VAL A 170 9.46 -3.44 10.99
C VAL A 170 9.84 -4.46 12.07
N ASP A 171 11.12 -4.59 12.38
CA ASP A 171 11.59 -5.49 13.43
C ASP A 171 11.14 -5.03 14.83
N GLN A 172 11.09 -3.74 15.08
CA GLN A 172 10.51 -3.19 16.31
C GLN A 172 9.01 -3.52 16.41
N VAL A 173 8.23 -3.34 15.34
CA VAL A 173 6.81 -3.71 15.30
C VAL A 173 6.61 -5.20 15.53
N ARG A 174 7.45 -6.05 14.95
CA ARG A 174 7.44 -7.50 15.20
C ARG A 174 7.63 -7.84 16.68
N ARG A 175 8.55 -7.19 17.34
CA ARG A 175 8.86 -7.46 18.76
C ARG A 175 7.79 -6.96 19.72
N THR A 176 7.02 -5.95 19.36
CA THR A 176 6.14 -5.23 20.28
C THR A 176 4.65 -5.38 19.98
N VAL A 177 4.25 -5.39 18.71
CA VAL A 177 2.85 -5.21 18.30
C VAL A 177 2.33 -6.35 17.42
N ASN A 178 3.12 -6.78 16.42
CA ASN A 178 2.69 -7.78 15.45
C ASN A 178 3.81 -8.79 15.15
N PRO A 179 3.96 -9.86 15.94
CA PRO A 179 5.01 -10.86 15.76
C PRO A 179 4.97 -11.59 14.40
N SER A 180 3.81 -11.59 13.73
CA SER A 180 3.63 -12.26 12.43
C SER A 180 3.88 -11.34 11.23
N LEU A 181 4.19 -10.06 11.46
CA LEU A 181 4.46 -9.12 10.37
C LEU A 181 5.69 -9.56 9.58
N ASP A 182 5.56 -9.63 8.24
CA ASP A 182 6.66 -9.98 7.36
C ASP A 182 6.93 -8.90 6.30
N ILE A 183 8.07 -8.96 5.62
CA ILE A 183 8.35 -8.14 4.45
C ILE A 183 7.75 -8.84 3.22
N GLN A 184 6.75 -8.24 2.60
CA GLN A 184 6.16 -8.71 1.34
C GLN A 184 7.20 -8.73 0.23
N GLY A 185 7.95 -7.65 0.17
CA GLY A 185 9.02 -7.42 -0.78
C GLY A 185 9.31 -5.94 -0.96
N ILE A 186 10.42 -5.68 -1.66
CA ILE A 186 10.87 -4.35 -2.02
C ILE A 186 10.65 -4.17 -3.51
N VAL A 187 9.89 -3.15 -3.91
CA VAL A 187 9.69 -2.77 -5.31
C VAL A 187 10.50 -1.51 -5.62
N LEU A 188 11.41 -1.64 -6.57
CA LEU A 188 12.24 -0.53 -7.03
C LEU A 188 11.43 0.35 -7.99
N THR A 189 11.33 1.64 -7.65
CA THR A 189 10.47 2.61 -8.35
C THR A 189 11.28 3.71 -9.03
N MET A 190 10.64 4.39 -9.98
CA MET A 190 11.22 5.50 -10.73
C MET A 190 12.57 5.17 -11.36
N PHE A 191 12.72 3.91 -11.77
CA PHE A 191 13.92 3.43 -12.44
C PHE A 191 14.08 4.12 -13.79
N ASP A 192 15.28 4.64 -14.07
CA ASP A 192 15.68 5.17 -15.37
C ASP A 192 16.94 4.41 -15.83
N SER A 193 16.80 3.59 -16.87
CA SER A 193 17.90 2.76 -17.42
C SER A 193 19.06 3.57 -17.97
N ARG A 194 18.86 4.87 -18.24
CA ARG A 194 19.91 5.78 -18.73
C ARG A 194 20.77 6.34 -17.59
N ASN A 195 20.33 6.13 -16.32
CA ASN A 195 21.03 6.63 -15.14
C ASN A 195 21.86 5.50 -14.51
N ASN A 196 23.19 5.63 -14.58
CA ASN A 196 24.13 4.67 -14.00
C ASN A 196 23.95 4.49 -12.50
N LEU A 197 23.65 5.59 -11.77
CA LEU A 197 23.38 5.52 -10.33
C LEU A 197 22.14 4.63 -10.06
N ALA A 198 21.08 4.76 -10.84
CA ALA A 198 19.90 3.92 -10.67
C ALA A 198 20.23 2.43 -10.89
N GLN A 199 21.06 2.11 -11.87
CA GLN A 199 21.51 0.73 -12.12
C GLN A 199 22.35 0.20 -10.95
N GLN A 200 23.26 1.00 -10.42
CA GLN A 200 24.07 0.64 -9.26
C GLN A 200 23.20 0.40 -8.02
N VAL A 201 22.25 1.27 -7.72
CA VAL A 201 21.29 1.08 -6.61
C VAL A 201 20.51 -0.22 -6.76
N VAL A 202 20.04 -0.55 -7.97
CA VAL A 202 19.36 -1.84 -8.24
C VAL A 202 20.26 -3.01 -7.89
N SER A 203 21.52 -2.98 -8.34
CA SER A 203 22.50 -4.02 -8.08
C SER A 203 22.78 -4.16 -6.59
N ASP A 204 23.02 -3.06 -5.89
CA ASP A 204 23.36 -3.05 -4.47
C ASP A 204 22.19 -3.55 -3.62
N VAL A 205 20.97 -3.09 -3.88
CA VAL A 205 19.77 -3.54 -3.16
C VAL A 205 19.54 -5.04 -3.37
N ARG A 206 19.70 -5.55 -4.61
CA ARG A 206 19.56 -6.98 -4.90
C ARG A 206 20.65 -7.81 -4.25
N THR A 207 21.87 -7.34 -4.22
CA THR A 207 23.01 -8.03 -3.56
C THR A 207 22.77 -8.18 -2.06
N HIS A 208 22.24 -7.14 -1.39
CA HIS A 208 22.05 -7.17 0.06
C HIS A 208 20.77 -7.86 0.52
N LEU A 209 19.71 -7.86 -0.30
CA LEU A 209 18.38 -8.30 0.11
C LEU A 209 17.81 -9.47 -0.69
N GLY A 210 18.52 -9.88 -1.75
CA GLY A 210 18.23 -11.11 -2.50
C GLY A 210 16.76 -11.22 -2.92
N ASP A 211 16.14 -12.33 -2.56
CA ASP A 211 14.77 -12.69 -2.95
C ASP A 211 13.69 -11.77 -2.37
N LYS A 212 14.03 -10.89 -1.41
CA LYS A 212 13.09 -9.88 -0.92
C LYS A 212 12.82 -8.79 -1.95
N VAL A 213 13.69 -8.59 -2.94
CA VAL A 213 13.52 -7.60 -4.00
C VAL A 213 12.71 -8.19 -5.14
N TYR A 214 11.69 -7.47 -5.60
CA TYR A 214 10.95 -7.87 -6.80
C TYR A 214 11.83 -7.76 -8.05
N HIS A 215 11.65 -8.70 -8.99
CA HIS A 215 12.35 -8.63 -10.28
C HIS A 215 11.83 -7.46 -11.11
N THR A 216 10.53 -7.18 -11.01
CA THR A 216 9.89 -6.06 -11.69
C THR A 216 10.42 -4.72 -11.18
N LEU A 217 10.87 -3.88 -12.12
CA LEU A 217 11.26 -2.49 -11.88
C LEU A 217 10.13 -1.58 -12.38
N ILE A 218 9.69 -0.62 -11.55
CA ILE A 218 8.72 0.39 -11.98
C ILE A 218 9.47 1.57 -12.60
N PRO A 219 9.34 1.79 -13.91
CA PRO A 219 10.09 2.84 -14.59
C PRO A 219 9.57 4.24 -14.22
N ARG A 220 10.43 5.25 -14.31
CA ARG A 220 9.98 6.64 -14.35
C ARG A 220 9.12 6.83 -15.60
N ASN A 221 7.86 7.22 -15.43
CA ASN A 221 6.90 7.30 -16.53
C ASN A 221 5.93 8.44 -16.33
N VAL A 222 5.82 9.31 -17.32
CA VAL A 222 4.96 10.51 -17.30
C VAL A 222 3.49 10.13 -17.18
N ARG A 223 3.02 9.08 -17.87
CA ARG A 223 1.63 8.63 -17.82
C ARG A 223 1.20 8.19 -16.42
N VAL A 224 2.11 7.54 -15.69
CA VAL A 224 1.87 7.15 -14.28
C VAL A 224 1.72 8.39 -13.39
N SER A 225 2.48 9.46 -13.67
CA SER A 225 2.41 10.71 -12.90
C SER A 225 1.20 11.57 -13.25
N GLU A 226 0.74 11.53 -14.49
CA GLU A 226 -0.42 12.30 -14.98
C GLU A 226 -1.76 11.67 -14.56
N ALA A 227 -1.86 10.34 -14.58
CA ALA A 227 -3.10 9.60 -14.38
C ALA A 227 -3.90 10.04 -13.13
N PRO A 228 -3.29 10.30 -11.94
CA PRO A 228 -4.01 10.75 -10.76
C PRO A 228 -4.73 12.10 -10.95
N SER A 229 -4.22 13.00 -11.81
CA SER A 229 -4.87 14.28 -12.09
C SER A 229 -6.20 14.13 -12.85
N TYR A 230 -6.40 12.97 -13.46
CA TYR A 230 -7.65 12.57 -14.12
C TYR A 230 -8.50 11.64 -13.24
N GLY A 231 -8.11 11.41 -11.98
CA GLY A 231 -8.80 10.50 -11.07
C GLY A 231 -8.80 9.05 -11.57
N LYS A 232 -7.78 8.63 -12.30
CA LYS A 232 -7.66 7.30 -12.90
C LYS A 232 -6.34 6.63 -12.52
N PRO A 233 -6.33 5.31 -12.25
CA PRO A 233 -5.09 4.55 -12.23
C PRO A 233 -4.40 4.58 -13.59
N ALA A 234 -3.07 4.46 -13.62
CA ALA A 234 -2.30 4.46 -14.88
C ALA A 234 -2.79 3.39 -15.86
N ILE A 235 -3.17 2.21 -15.36
CA ILE A 235 -3.69 1.08 -16.16
C ILE A 235 -4.96 1.46 -16.93
N LEU A 236 -5.86 2.27 -16.34
CA LEU A 236 -7.04 2.78 -17.02
C LEU A 236 -6.75 4.02 -17.87
N TYR A 237 -5.71 4.77 -17.51
CA TYR A 237 -5.33 5.99 -18.23
C TYR A 237 -4.59 5.67 -19.53
N ASP A 238 -3.57 4.80 -19.46
CA ASP A 238 -2.80 4.32 -20.58
C ASP A 238 -2.25 2.91 -20.31
N LEU A 239 -2.99 1.90 -20.72
CA LEU A 239 -2.62 0.49 -20.51
C LEU A 239 -1.28 0.14 -21.18
N LYS A 240 -0.95 0.77 -22.32
CA LYS A 240 0.24 0.42 -23.13
C LYS A 240 1.52 1.06 -22.59
N CYS A 241 1.44 2.05 -21.70
CA CYS A 241 2.65 2.68 -21.19
C CYS A 241 3.48 1.70 -20.34
N ALA A 242 4.79 1.90 -20.33
CA ALA A 242 5.73 1.02 -19.63
C ALA A 242 5.43 0.90 -18.11
N GLY A 243 4.93 1.98 -17.50
CA GLY A 243 4.55 1.97 -16.09
C GLY A 243 3.36 1.06 -15.80
N SER A 244 2.30 1.10 -16.62
CA SER A 244 1.13 0.22 -16.49
C SER A 244 1.52 -1.25 -16.67
N GLN A 245 2.33 -1.55 -17.68
CA GLN A 245 2.82 -2.91 -17.90
C GLN A 245 3.67 -3.42 -16.73
N ALA A 246 4.51 -2.55 -16.14
CA ALA A 246 5.31 -2.90 -14.97
C ALA A 246 4.43 -3.22 -13.75
N TYR A 247 3.35 -2.47 -13.50
CA TYR A 247 2.44 -2.78 -12.39
C TYR A 247 1.65 -4.07 -12.61
N LEU A 248 1.29 -4.43 -13.84
CA LEU A 248 0.71 -5.74 -14.16
C LEU A 248 1.70 -6.89 -13.89
N GLN A 249 2.97 -6.71 -14.24
CA GLN A 249 4.03 -7.66 -13.94
C GLN A 249 4.25 -7.78 -12.42
N LEU A 250 4.28 -6.68 -11.70
CA LEU A 250 4.40 -6.67 -10.24
C LEU A 250 3.25 -7.45 -9.58
N ALA A 251 2.01 -7.26 -10.03
CA ALA A 251 0.87 -7.99 -9.52
C ALA A 251 1.03 -9.52 -9.73
N SER A 252 1.52 -9.93 -10.89
CA SER A 252 1.81 -11.33 -11.18
C SER A 252 2.87 -11.90 -10.23
N GLU A 253 3.95 -11.16 -9.97
CA GLU A 253 4.99 -11.55 -9.01
C GLU A 253 4.44 -11.64 -7.57
N VAL A 254 3.61 -10.67 -7.14
CA VAL A 254 2.96 -10.69 -5.83
C VAL A 254 2.14 -11.97 -5.65
N ILE A 255 1.31 -12.31 -6.63
CA ILE A 255 0.48 -13.52 -6.58
C ILE A 255 1.33 -14.79 -6.55
N GLN A 256 2.39 -14.85 -7.35
CA GLN A 256 3.28 -15.99 -7.37
C GLN A 256 3.94 -16.21 -6.01
N ARG A 257 4.45 -15.14 -5.37
CA ARG A 257 5.05 -15.20 -4.03
C ARG A 257 4.02 -15.62 -2.97
N GLU A 258 2.78 -15.12 -3.06
CA GLU A 258 1.70 -15.54 -2.15
C GLU A 258 1.36 -17.03 -2.31
N ARG A 259 1.35 -17.57 -3.53
CA ARG A 259 1.15 -18.99 -3.78
C ARG A 259 2.27 -19.84 -3.19
N GLN A 260 3.52 -19.41 -3.34
CA GLN A 260 4.68 -20.10 -2.78
C GLN A 260 4.64 -20.12 -1.25
N ARG A 261 4.32 -19.00 -0.61
CA ARG A 261 4.16 -18.91 0.86
C ARG A 261 3.05 -19.79 1.43
N ARG A 262 2.01 -20.06 0.66
CA ARG A 262 0.91 -20.96 1.06
C ARG A 262 1.27 -22.43 0.86
N ALA A 263 2.22 -22.73 0.01
CA ALA A 263 2.68 -24.09 -0.27
C ALA A 263 3.80 -24.56 0.67
N ALA A 264 4.50 -23.61 1.32
CA ALA A 264 5.54 -23.87 2.32
C ALA A 264 4.95 -23.97 3.75
#